data_13fb9ebd2524374e34910e1f6cb31476
#
_entry.id   13fb9ebd2524374e34910e1f6cb31476
#
_cell.length_a   1.000
_cell.length_b   1.000
_cell.length_c   1.000
_cell.angle_alpha   90.00
_cell.angle_beta   90.00
_cell.angle_gamma   90.00
#
_symmetry.space_group_name_H-M   'P 1'
#
loop_
_entity.id
_entity.type
_entity.pdbx_description
1 polymer ?
#
loop_
_entity_poly.entity_id
_entity_poly.type
_entity_poly.pdbx_seq_one_letter_code
_entity_poly.pdbx_strand_id
1 'polypeptide(L)'
;MYRRLNFVASCVLTLGITVACAEPEADQAIFVQRESTTTDPSNSTQSLRVSSTVEVSEADARADDPAPTTAPETPTYNATTTTLKKRPWTLLAGGDVLLDLTEPEGVDPFTKVEPSLSSADVAIVNLEMAITERGEPYDKEFVFRAPGSAALTLAGAGIDVVSLANNHILDFGSEGLEDTISVLDEVGILRPGAGANNAEAYAPRVLVLDNEIRVAFVSASAIIPGGFSAGAERPGIADAKWAIPRVLAAVRAAASGNDVVVVSIHWGVERATCPSQDQRDLAQQLIEAGANLILGHHPHVLQPIETFDRTVIAYSLGNFAWHPRYGITGDTGVLEIFFDGPIVEGYQFHPHILDYLGGAMPVDSGDRYDRIIDIVEGR
;
A
#
# COMPACT_ATOMS: atom_id res chain seq x y z
N MET A 1 -33.29 -17.35 -28.50
CA MET A 1 -32.99 -18.78 -28.31
C MET A 1 -31.71 -18.83 -27.47
N TYR A 2 -31.84 -18.68 -26.14
CA TYR A 2 -30.73 -18.52 -25.20
C TYR A 2 -30.27 -19.90 -24.74
N ARG A 3 -28.97 -20.21 -24.93
CA ARG A 3 -28.35 -21.42 -24.35
C ARG A 3 -27.89 -21.11 -22.93
N ARG A 4 -28.44 -21.80 -21.96
CA ARG A 4 -27.95 -21.82 -20.56
C ARG A 4 -26.67 -22.65 -20.52
N LEU A 5 -25.55 -22.05 -20.05
CA LEU A 5 -24.39 -22.81 -19.60
C LEU A 5 -24.59 -23.19 -18.14
N ASN A 6 -24.49 -24.49 -17.89
CA ASN A 6 -24.47 -25.05 -16.55
C ASN A 6 -23.05 -24.90 -15.95
N PHE A 7 -22.95 -24.19 -14.85
CA PHE A 7 -21.74 -24.20 -14.02
C PHE A 7 -21.76 -25.46 -13.15
N VAL A 8 -20.76 -26.30 -13.32
CA VAL A 8 -20.44 -27.42 -12.41
C VAL A 8 -19.46 -26.88 -11.38
N ALA A 9 -19.87 -26.83 -10.12
CA ALA A 9 -19.01 -26.49 -9.00
C ALA A 9 -17.99 -27.64 -8.81
N SER A 10 -16.73 -27.40 -9.11
CA SER A 10 -15.60 -28.27 -8.79
C SER A 10 -14.96 -27.79 -7.50
N CYS A 11 -15.08 -28.64 -6.46
CA CYS A 11 -14.34 -28.48 -5.20
C CYS A 11 -12.87 -28.79 -5.49
N VAL A 12 -12.01 -27.78 -5.54
CA VAL A 12 -10.56 -27.95 -5.71
C VAL A 12 -9.92 -27.94 -4.34
N LEU A 13 -9.37 -29.10 -3.98
CA LEU A 13 -8.50 -29.32 -2.83
C LEU A 13 -7.19 -28.60 -3.12
N THR A 14 -6.88 -27.53 -2.40
CA THR A 14 -5.60 -26.79 -2.53
C THR A 14 -4.46 -27.61 -1.97
N LEU A 15 -3.72 -28.30 -2.87
CA LEU A 15 -2.34 -28.67 -2.60
C LEU A 15 -1.50 -27.38 -2.74
N GLY A 16 -0.83 -26.98 -1.67
CA GLY A 16 0.15 -25.90 -1.71
C GLY A 16 1.31 -26.26 -2.65
N ILE A 17 1.33 -25.66 -3.83
CA ILE A 17 2.47 -25.69 -4.73
C ILE A 17 3.37 -24.53 -4.31
N THR A 18 4.44 -24.84 -3.57
CA THR A 18 5.54 -23.89 -3.40
C THR A 18 6.27 -23.75 -4.74
N VAL A 19 5.98 -22.71 -5.48
CA VAL A 19 6.76 -22.32 -6.65
C VAL A 19 8.08 -21.77 -6.15
N ALA A 20 9.19 -22.46 -6.43
CA ALA A 20 10.54 -21.99 -6.14
C ALA A 20 10.91 -20.91 -7.15
N CYS A 21 10.84 -19.65 -6.76
CA CYS A 21 11.49 -18.56 -7.48
C CYS A 21 13.02 -18.82 -7.43
N ALA A 22 13.68 -18.87 -8.58
CA ALA A 22 15.13 -18.92 -8.64
C ALA A 22 15.68 -17.55 -8.20
N GLU A 23 16.59 -17.54 -7.21
CA GLU A 23 17.33 -16.34 -6.86
C GLU A 23 18.22 -15.94 -8.05
N PRO A 24 18.26 -14.65 -8.45
CA PRO A 24 19.22 -14.19 -9.45
C PRO A 24 20.64 -14.31 -8.87
N GLU A 25 21.56 -14.91 -9.64
CA GLU A 25 22.99 -14.89 -9.30
C GLU A 25 23.45 -13.45 -9.11
N ALA A 26 24.05 -13.17 -7.95
CA ALA A 26 24.56 -11.86 -7.59
C ALA A 26 25.68 -11.44 -8.54
N ASP A 27 25.40 -10.53 -9.45
CA ASP A 27 26.41 -9.80 -10.20
C ASP A 27 27.15 -8.89 -9.22
N GLN A 28 28.46 -9.13 -9.06
CA GLN A 28 29.31 -8.46 -8.08
C GLN A 28 29.43 -6.97 -8.46
N ALA A 29 28.70 -6.12 -7.76
CA ALA A 29 28.97 -4.69 -7.77
C ALA A 29 30.27 -4.41 -7.01
N ILE A 30 31.29 -3.92 -7.72
CA ILE A 30 32.56 -3.47 -7.15
C ILE A 30 32.30 -2.18 -6.37
N PHE A 31 32.22 -2.27 -5.05
CA PHE A 31 32.23 -1.11 -4.16
C PHE A 31 33.65 -0.59 -4.01
N VAL A 32 33.94 0.59 -4.55
CA VAL A 32 35.14 1.35 -4.23
C VAL A 32 34.89 2.10 -2.92
N GLN A 33 35.43 1.57 -1.82
CA GLN A 33 35.48 2.29 -0.55
C GLN A 33 36.49 3.45 -0.66
N ARG A 34 36.01 4.68 -0.50
CA ARG A 34 36.86 5.82 -0.17
C ARG A 34 37.04 5.86 1.35
N GLU A 35 38.24 5.53 1.81
CA GLU A 35 38.66 5.79 3.18
C GLU A 35 38.79 7.31 3.43
N SER A 36 38.01 7.84 4.36
CA SER A 36 38.27 9.16 4.95
C SER A 36 38.85 8.97 6.36
N THR A 37 40.12 9.25 6.48
CA THR A 37 40.84 9.38 7.75
C THR A 37 40.42 10.66 8.43
N THR A 38 39.81 10.59 9.63
CA THR A 38 39.83 11.67 10.60
C THR A 38 40.10 11.11 11.99
N THR A 39 41.08 11.70 12.58
CA THR A 39 41.72 11.46 13.85
C THR A 39 40.80 11.74 15.06
N ASP A 40 40.87 10.82 16.03
CA ASP A 40 40.33 10.93 17.40
C ASP A 40 41.10 12.02 18.22
N PRO A 41 40.48 12.70 19.18
CA PRO A 41 40.98 12.53 20.54
C PRO A 41 39.93 12.42 21.67
N SER A 42 40.10 11.34 22.43
CA SER A 42 40.14 11.24 23.90
C SER A 42 38.97 11.77 24.77
N ASN A 43 38.33 10.84 25.44
CA ASN A 43 38.25 10.69 26.90
C ASN A 43 37.36 11.62 27.73
N SER A 44 36.28 11.09 28.30
CA SER A 44 36.13 11.06 29.77
C SER A 44 34.84 10.34 30.23
N THR A 45 35.07 9.38 31.07
CA THR A 45 34.14 8.66 31.94
C THR A 45 33.38 9.58 32.92
N GLN A 46 32.06 9.41 33.05
CA GLN A 46 31.38 9.56 34.34
C GLN A 46 30.12 8.72 34.41
N SER A 47 30.16 7.75 35.34
CA SER A 47 29.09 6.93 35.82
C SER A 47 28.24 7.69 36.84
N LEU A 48 26.92 7.70 36.66
CA LEU A 48 25.98 8.03 37.73
C LEU A 48 24.91 6.95 37.81
N ARG A 49 25.05 6.12 38.87
CA ARG A 49 23.96 5.23 39.31
C ARG A 49 22.98 6.08 40.13
N VAL A 50 21.69 5.95 39.80
CA VAL A 50 20.60 6.33 40.69
C VAL A 50 19.73 5.10 40.90
N SER A 51 19.71 4.63 42.16
CA SER A 51 18.85 3.62 42.70
C SER A 51 17.63 4.32 43.30
N SER A 52 16.41 3.88 42.98
CA SER A 52 15.23 4.23 43.76
C SER A 52 14.33 3.00 43.91
N THR A 53 14.34 2.47 45.10
CA THR A 53 13.40 1.51 45.65
C THR A 53 12.07 2.23 45.95
N VAL A 54 10.96 1.63 45.54
CA VAL A 54 9.61 2.03 45.97
C VAL A 54 9.04 0.88 46.80
N GLU A 55 8.75 1.18 48.04
CA GLU A 55 8.10 0.31 49.02
C GLU A 55 6.62 0.11 48.68
N VAL A 56 6.18 -1.13 48.83
CA VAL A 56 4.75 -1.51 48.75
C VAL A 56 4.25 -1.55 50.23
N SER A 57 3.23 -0.76 50.52
CA SER A 57 2.52 -0.85 51.80
C SER A 57 1.26 -1.71 51.66
N GLU A 58 1.22 -2.80 52.46
CA GLU A 58 0.01 -3.57 52.74
C GLU A 58 -0.88 -2.81 53.74
N ALA A 59 -2.18 -2.79 53.49
CA ALA A 59 -3.18 -2.49 54.51
C ALA A 59 -4.48 -3.27 54.29
N ASP A 60 -4.65 -4.21 55.18
CA ASP A 60 -5.84 -4.66 55.89
C ASP A 60 -7.15 -5.05 55.18
N ALA A 61 -7.41 -6.33 55.39
CA ALA A 61 -8.69 -7.01 55.22
C ALA A 61 -9.71 -6.60 56.31
N ARG A 62 -10.98 -6.39 55.94
CA ARG A 62 -12.16 -6.64 56.80
C ARG A 62 -13.27 -7.30 56.03
N ALA A 63 -13.76 -8.36 56.62
CA ALA A 63 -14.83 -9.25 56.18
C ALA A 63 -16.23 -8.69 56.51
N ASP A 64 -17.24 -9.36 55.88
CA ASP A 64 -18.65 -9.48 56.17
C ASP A 64 -19.60 -8.51 55.47
N ASP A 65 -20.26 -9.04 54.40
CA ASP A 65 -21.72 -9.08 54.31
C ASP A 65 -22.19 -10.05 53.19
N PRO A 66 -23.38 -10.71 53.30
CA PRO A 66 -23.72 -11.86 52.49
C PRO A 66 -24.34 -11.48 51.12
N ALA A 67 -24.02 -12.28 50.11
CA ALA A 67 -24.47 -12.17 48.75
C ALA A 67 -25.99 -12.44 48.58
N PRO A 68 -26.69 -11.70 47.70
CA PRO A 68 -27.95 -12.17 47.13
C PRO A 68 -27.66 -13.02 45.88
N THR A 69 -28.11 -14.28 45.95
CA THR A 69 -28.09 -15.25 44.87
C THR A 69 -29.12 -14.88 43.80
N THR A 70 -28.65 -14.28 42.72
CA THR A 70 -29.42 -14.26 41.46
C THR A 70 -28.49 -14.75 40.37
N ALA A 71 -28.85 -15.87 39.74
CA ALA A 71 -28.16 -16.42 38.60
C ALA A 71 -28.11 -15.39 37.47
N PRO A 72 -26.98 -15.22 36.76
CA PRO A 72 -26.94 -14.33 35.61
C PRO A 72 -27.78 -14.94 34.49
N GLU A 73 -28.78 -14.18 34.03
CA GLU A 73 -29.49 -14.48 32.78
C GLU A 73 -28.47 -14.44 31.64
N THR A 74 -28.36 -15.54 30.93
CA THR A 74 -27.55 -15.65 29.71
C THR A 74 -28.12 -14.68 28.68
N PRO A 75 -27.38 -13.69 28.17
CA PRO A 75 -27.88 -12.83 27.12
C PRO A 75 -28.10 -13.70 25.87
N THR A 76 -29.34 -13.87 25.48
CA THR A 76 -29.69 -14.42 24.16
C THR A 76 -29.23 -13.42 23.11
N TYR A 77 -28.10 -13.70 22.50
CA TYR A 77 -27.59 -12.99 21.34
C TYR A 77 -28.50 -13.37 20.16
N ASN A 78 -29.48 -12.52 19.86
CA ASN A 78 -30.21 -12.62 18.61
C ASN A 78 -29.23 -12.20 17.51
N ALA A 79 -28.56 -13.18 16.90
CA ALA A 79 -27.84 -12.98 15.65
C ALA A 79 -28.87 -12.55 14.59
N THR A 80 -29.03 -11.24 14.41
CA THR A 80 -29.71 -10.71 13.24
C THR A 80 -28.85 -11.10 12.05
N THR A 81 -29.26 -12.15 11.34
CA THR A 81 -28.67 -12.53 10.04
C THR A 81 -29.03 -11.40 9.07
N THR A 82 -28.18 -10.37 9.03
CA THR A 82 -28.25 -9.36 7.98
C THR A 82 -27.92 -10.07 6.68
N THR A 83 -28.91 -10.35 5.87
CA THR A 83 -28.72 -10.84 4.51
C THR A 83 -27.95 -9.75 3.78
N LEU A 84 -26.66 -9.98 3.54
CA LEU A 84 -25.83 -9.07 2.75
C LEU A 84 -26.51 -8.95 1.38
N LYS A 85 -27.01 -7.76 1.06
CA LYS A 85 -27.53 -7.46 -0.27
C LYS A 85 -26.36 -7.59 -1.22
N LYS A 86 -26.49 -8.42 -2.25
CA LYS A 86 -25.53 -8.49 -3.35
C LYS A 86 -25.41 -7.12 -3.99
N ARG A 87 -24.19 -6.59 -4.00
CA ARG A 87 -23.88 -5.23 -4.48
C ARG A 87 -22.54 -5.26 -5.20
N PRO A 88 -22.54 -5.71 -6.48
CA PRO A 88 -21.32 -5.81 -7.27
C PRO A 88 -20.69 -4.41 -7.45
N TRP A 89 -19.38 -4.34 -7.35
CA TRP A 89 -18.57 -3.16 -7.62
C TRP A 89 -17.15 -3.59 -7.97
N THR A 90 -16.37 -2.68 -8.57
CA THR A 90 -15.02 -2.95 -9.04
C THR A 90 -14.01 -1.95 -8.47
N LEU A 91 -12.80 -2.46 -8.21
CA LEU A 91 -11.64 -1.63 -7.89
C LEU A 91 -10.55 -1.89 -8.91
N LEU A 92 -10.02 -0.83 -9.51
CA LEU A 92 -8.83 -0.88 -10.36
C LEU A 92 -7.60 -0.37 -9.61
N ALA A 93 -6.51 -1.14 -9.66
CA ALA A 93 -5.25 -0.75 -9.06
C ALA A 93 -4.14 -0.69 -10.11
N GLY A 94 -3.44 0.45 -10.15
CA GLY A 94 -2.19 0.63 -10.89
C GLY A 94 -0.97 0.63 -9.94
N GLY A 95 0.23 0.64 -10.53
CA GLY A 95 1.50 0.67 -9.81
C GLY A 95 1.99 2.07 -9.44
N ASP A 96 3.30 2.27 -9.56
CA ASP A 96 3.99 3.51 -9.17
C ASP A 96 3.81 4.60 -10.22
N VAL A 97 3.44 5.80 -9.76
CA VAL A 97 3.18 6.99 -10.58
C VAL A 97 4.19 8.08 -10.25
N LEU A 98 4.90 8.54 -11.27
CA LEU A 98 5.82 9.65 -11.27
C LEU A 98 5.48 10.59 -12.44
N LEU A 99 4.99 11.79 -12.15
CA LEU A 99 4.61 12.84 -13.11
C LEU A 99 5.55 14.04 -12.99
N ASP A 100 6.84 13.79 -12.98
CA ASP A 100 7.82 14.87 -12.85
C ASP A 100 7.92 15.72 -14.13
N LEU A 101 8.64 16.86 -14.03
CA LEU A 101 8.74 17.85 -15.13
C LEU A 101 9.52 17.36 -16.35
N THR A 102 9.98 16.11 -16.39
CA THR A 102 10.73 15.58 -17.55
C THR A 102 9.83 15.09 -18.67
N GLU A 103 8.51 14.99 -18.42
CA GLU A 103 7.52 14.65 -19.45
C GLU A 103 7.32 15.81 -20.42
N PRO A 104 7.15 15.53 -21.73
CA PRO A 104 6.85 16.55 -22.71
C PRO A 104 5.54 17.31 -22.36
N GLU A 105 5.55 18.63 -22.43
CA GLU A 105 4.34 19.43 -22.17
C GLU A 105 3.16 18.92 -23.03
N GLY A 106 2.02 18.70 -22.37
CA GLY A 106 0.77 18.30 -23.01
C GLY A 106 0.60 16.79 -23.23
N VAL A 107 1.47 15.95 -22.70
CA VAL A 107 1.31 14.50 -22.69
C VAL A 107 0.62 14.07 -21.41
N ASP A 108 -0.53 13.42 -21.52
CA ASP A 108 -1.23 12.76 -20.42
C ASP A 108 -0.89 11.26 -20.44
N PRO A 109 -0.11 10.75 -19.45
CA PRO A 109 0.30 9.35 -19.44
C PRO A 109 -0.87 8.38 -19.22
N PHE A 110 -2.03 8.87 -18.78
CA PHE A 110 -3.21 8.05 -18.52
C PHE A 110 -4.16 7.94 -19.73
N THR A 111 -3.93 8.67 -20.82
CA THR A 111 -4.86 8.72 -21.98
C THR A 111 -5.34 7.33 -22.46
N LYS A 112 -4.50 6.28 -22.35
CA LYS A 112 -4.84 4.93 -22.82
C LYS A 112 -5.52 4.06 -21.77
N VAL A 113 -5.43 4.42 -20.50
CA VAL A 113 -6.02 3.68 -19.37
C VAL A 113 -7.17 4.43 -18.70
N GLU A 114 -7.29 5.75 -18.95
CA GLU A 114 -8.33 6.61 -18.38
C GLU A 114 -9.75 6.03 -18.58
N PRO A 115 -10.15 5.54 -19.79
CA PRO A 115 -11.49 4.98 -19.95
C PRO A 115 -11.80 3.79 -19.04
N SER A 116 -10.77 3.00 -18.67
CA SER A 116 -10.92 1.90 -17.73
C SER A 116 -10.97 2.41 -16.30
N LEU A 117 -10.03 3.28 -15.91
CA LEU A 117 -9.96 3.86 -14.56
C LEU A 117 -11.25 4.60 -14.20
N SER A 118 -11.74 5.49 -15.10
CA SER A 118 -12.97 6.26 -14.88
C SER A 118 -14.25 5.43 -14.91
N SER A 119 -14.21 4.18 -15.40
CA SER A 119 -15.37 3.27 -15.42
C SER A 119 -15.49 2.41 -14.18
N ALA A 120 -14.45 2.33 -13.35
CA ALA A 120 -14.46 1.60 -12.10
C ALA A 120 -15.21 2.37 -11.00
N ASP A 121 -15.67 1.66 -9.97
CA ASP A 121 -16.22 2.30 -8.77
C ASP A 121 -15.12 2.92 -7.91
N VAL A 122 -13.87 2.42 -8.02
CA VAL A 122 -12.67 2.92 -7.32
C VAL A 122 -11.44 2.71 -8.17
N ALA A 123 -10.59 3.72 -8.33
CA ALA A 123 -9.24 3.60 -8.89
C ALA A 123 -8.17 4.07 -7.89
N ILE A 124 -7.12 3.26 -7.71
CA ILE A 124 -6.00 3.52 -6.77
C ILE A 124 -4.64 3.32 -7.43
N VAL A 125 -3.68 4.20 -7.10
CA VAL A 125 -2.27 4.10 -7.48
C VAL A 125 -1.34 4.51 -6.34
N ASN A 126 -0.02 4.28 -6.47
CA ASN A 126 1.00 4.85 -5.59
C ASN A 126 1.57 6.13 -6.20
N LEU A 127 1.42 7.27 -5.53
CA LEU A 127 2.00 8.56 -5.95
C LEU A 127 3.42 8.69 -5.40
N GLU A 128 4.42 8.39 -6.22
CA GLU A 128 5.82 8.26 -5.79
C GLU A 128 6.64 9.54 -6.03
N MET A 129 6.05 10.67 -5.68
CA MET A 129 6.68 11.99 -5.74
C MET A 129 5.94 13.00 -4.90
N ALA A 130 6.58 14.11 -4.56
CA ALA A 130 5.90 15.29 -4.03
C ALA A 130 5.26 16.11 -5.18
N ILE A 131 4.07 16.67 -4.94
CA ILE A 131 3.45 17.69 -5.81
C ILE A 131 3.71 19.04 -5.17
N THR A 132 4.77 19.73 -5.58
CA THR A 132 5.21 20.99 -4.96
C THR A 132 6.18 21.77 -5.84
N GLU A 133 6.20 23.07 -5.64
CA GLU A 133 7.25 23.98 -6.16
C GLU A 133 8.14 24.52 -5.02
N ARG A 134 7.84 24.14 -3.76
CA ARG A 134 8.56 24.59 -2.54
C ARG A 134 9.45 23.47 -1.98
N GLY A 135 10.16 23.80 -0.91
CA GLY A 135 11.03 22.90 -0.17
C GLY A 135 12.40 22.71 -0.80
N GLU A 136 13.33 22.25 0.02
CA GLU A 136 14.70 21.92 -0.41
C GLU A 136 14.80 20.41 -0.71
N PRO A 137 15.56 20.02 -1.75
CA PRO A 137 15.71 18.63 -2.10
C PRO A 137 16.41 17.86 -0.98
N TYR A 138 15.89 16.68 -0.64
CA TYR A 138 16.53 15.76 0.30
C TYR A 138 17.86 15.25 -0.26
N ASP A 139 18.85 15.07 0.60
CA ASP A 139 20.19 14.61 0.20
C ASP A 139 20.18 13.10 -0.13
N LYS A 140 19.76 12.76 -1.35
CA LYS A 140 19.81 11.43 -1.95
C LYS A 140 19.94 11.50 -3.47
N GLU A 141 20.28 10.38 -4.11
CA GLU A 141 20.58 10.32 -5.54
C GLU A 141 19.39 10.72 -6.42
N PHE A 142 18.19 10.23 -6.08
CA PHE A 142 16.97 10.50 -6.84
C PHE A 142 15.97 11.25 -5.97
N VAL A 143 15.55 12.42 -6.43
CA VAL A 143 14.51 13.24 -5.82
C VAL A 143 13.50 13.64 -6.87
N PHE A 144 12.21 13.52 -6.56
CA PHE A 144 11.12 13.69 -7.52
C PHE A 144 10.10 14.70 -7.03
N ARG A 145 9.66 15.56 -7.95
CA ARG A 145 8.52 16.44 -7.73
C ARG A 145 7.80 16.74 -9.03
N ALA A 146 6.52 17.08 -8.89
CA ALA A 146 5.68 17.53 -9.98
C ALA A 146 5.02 18.89 -9.65
N PRO A 147 4.58 19.65 -10.65
CA PRO A 147 3.80 20.86 -10.43
C PRO A 147 2.39 20.53 -9.92
N GLY A 148 1.70 21.53 -9.34
CA GLY A 148 0.32 21.36 -8.84
C GLY A 148 -0.68 20.83 -9.85
N SER A 149 -0.44 21.04 -11.16
CA SER A 149 -1.27 20.47 -12.24
C SER A 149 -1.28 18.94 -12.27
N ALA A 150 -0.29 18.26 -11.68
CA ALA A 150 -0.28 16.80 -11.58
C ALA A 150 -1.50 16.25 -10.81
N ALA A 151 -2.00 16.97 -9.80
CA ALA A 151 -3.22 16.59 -9.10
C ALA A 151 -4.45 16.61 -10.02
N LEU A 152 -4.54 17.59 -10.93
CA LEU A 152 -5.61 17.65 -11.95
C LEU A 152 -5.50 16.52 -12.98
N THR A 153 -4.27 16.13 -13.36
CA THR A 153 -4.02 15.00 -14.26
C THR A 153 -4.49 13.69 -13.60
N LEU A 154 -4.17 13.46 -12.34
CA LEU A 154 -4.65 12.29 -11.56
C LEU A 154 -6.18 12.26 -11.49
N ALA A 155 -6.81 13.37 -11.10
CA ALA A 155 -8.27 13.47 -11.02
C ALA A 155 -8.94 13.30 -12.39
N GLY A 156 -8.37 13.89 -13.46
CA GLY A 156 -8.84 13.74 -14.83
C GLY A 156 -8.76 12.31 -15.35
N ALA A 157 -7.81 11.52 -14.88
CA ALA A 157 -7.68 10.10 -15.17
C ALA A 157 -8.70 9.21 -14.42
N GLY A 158 -9.51 9.77 -13.51
CA GLY A 158 -10.47 9.02 -12.71
C GLY A 158 -9.83 8.31 -11.51
N ILE A 159 -8.67 8.78 -11.02
CA ILE A 159 -8.03 8.22 -9.83
C ILE A 159 -8.69 8.82 -8.57
N ASP A 160 -9.23 7.96 -7.72
CA ASP A 160 -9.92 8.32 -6.47
C ASP A 160 -8.99 8.32 -5.25
N VAL A 161 -7.96 7.48 -5.28
CA VAL A 161 -7.07 7.24 -4.14
C VAL A 161 -5.62 7.19 -4.58
N VAL A 162 -4.74 7.91 -3.87
CA VAL A 162 -3.29 7.78 -4.05
C VAL A 162 -2.61 7.41 -2.73
N SER A 163 -1.80 6.35 -2.73
CA SER A 163 -0.92 6.05 -1.61
C SER A 163 0.20 7.08 -1.54
N LEU A 164 0.42 7.68 -0.36
CA LEU A 164 1.52 8.62 -0.12
C LEU A 164 2.66 8.02 0.72
N ALA A 165 2.49 6.81 1.26
CA ALA A 165 3.52 6.19 2.07
C ALA A 165 4.60 5.54 1.21
N ASN A 166 5.59 6.31 0.76
CA ASN A 166 6.74 5.84 -0.02
C ASN A 166 8.01 6.63 0.32
N ASN A 167 9.12 6.26 -0.29
CA ASN A 167 10.42 6.86 -0.05
C ASN A 167 10.67 8.16 -0.82
N HIS A 168 9.66 8.70 -1.55
CA HIS A 168 9.79 9.92 -2.36
C HIS A 168 8.87 11.07 -1.96
N ILE A 169 7.83 10.83 -1.17
CA ILE A 169 6.83 11.86 -0.84
C ILE A 169 7.39 13.05 -0.02
N LEU A 170 8.50 12.85 0.69
CA LEU A 170 9.21 13.90 1.42
C LEU A 170 10.53 14.32 0.75
N ASP A 171 10.67 14.11 -0.54
CA ASP A 171 11.87 14.52 -1.30
C ASP A 171 12.15 16.03 -1.23
N PHE A 172 11.11 16.81 -0.96
CA PHE A 172 11.19 18.26 -0.74
C PHE A 172 10.72 18.65 0.68
N GLY A 173 10.98 17.77 1.65
CA GLY A 173 10.71 18.01 3.07
C GLY A 173 9.24 18.09 3.44
N SER A 174 8.97 18.64 4.62
CA SER A 174 7.59 18.80 5.12
C SER A 174 6.77 19.80 4.28
N GLU A 175 7.41 20.82 3.71
CA GLU A 175 6.72 21.78 2.84
C GLU A 175 6.19 21.10 1.57
N GLY A 176 7.00 20.22 0.95
CA GLY A 176 6.57 19.44 -0.21
C GLY A 176 5.43 18.48 0.12
N LEU A 177 5.45 17.85 1.29
CA LEU A 177 4.36 17.00 1.75
C LEU A 177 3.08 17.83 2.02
N GLU A 178 3.18 19.00 2.66
CA GLU A 178 2.04 19.87 2.93
C GLU A 178 1.37 20.34 1.63
N ASP A 179 2.15 20.75 0.63
CA ASP A 179 1.64 21.12 -0.68
C ASP A 179 0.93 19.96 -1.36
N THR A 180 1.56 18.79 -1.37
CA THR A 180 0.98 17.57 -1.96
C THR A 180 -0.37 17.24 -1.32
N ILE A 181 -0.45 17.30 -0.01
CA ILE A 181 -1.68 17.09 0.76
C ILE A 181 -2.75 18.10 0.34
N SER A 182 -2.40 19.39 0.26
CA SER A 182 -3.34 20.46 -0.07
C SER A 182 -3.93 20.30 -1.47
N VAL A 183 -3.09 20.09 -2.47
CA VAL A 183 -3.56 20.00 -3.88
C VAL A 183 -4.37 18.74 -4.13
N LEU A 184 -4.09 17.62 -3.44
CA LEU A 184 -4.90 16.41 -3.54
C LEU A 184 -6.27 16.57 -2.86
N ASP A 185 -6.31 17.24 -1.70
CA ASP A 185 -7.57 17.56 -1.01
C ASP A 185 -8.45 18.52 -1.84
N GLU A 186 -7.85 19.50 -2.55
CA GLU A 186 -8.55 20.42 -3.44
C GLU A 186 -9.25 19.71 -4.62
N VAL A 187 -8.67 18.64 -5.14
CA VAL A 187 -9.27 17.84 -6.23
C VAL A 187 -10.08 16.64 -5.73
N GLY A 188 -10.15 16.42 -4.41
CA GLY A 188 -10.98 15.39 -3.79
C GLY A 188 -10.38 13.98 -3.83
N ILE A 189 -9.09 13.82 -4.10
CA ILE A 189 -8.41 12.52 -4.10
C ILE A 189 -8.06 12.12 -2.66
N LEU A 190 -8.45 10.92 -2.25
CA LEU A 190 -8.06 10.36 -0.95
C LEU A 190 -6.58 10.00 -0.93
N ARG A 191 -5.89 10.31 0.18
CA ARG A 191 -4.43 10.23 0.30
C ARG A 191 -3.97 9.55 1.59
N PRO A 192 -4.17 8.22 1.76
CA PRO A 192 -3.70 7.49 2.93
C PRO A 192 -2.17 7.43 2.99
N GLY A 193 -1.62 7.30 4.21
CA GLY A 193 -0.23 6.91 4.45
C GLY A 193 0.72 8.05 4.79
N ALA A 194 0.30 9.32 4.72
CA ALA A 194 1.10 10.46 5.13
C ALA A 194 0.25 11.53 5.82
N GLY A 195 0.88 12.39 6.59
CA GLY A 195 0.19 13.47 7.28
C GLY A 195 1.09 14.34 8.13
N ALA A 196 0.50 15.35 8.78
CA ALA A 196 1.21 16.31 9.63
C ALA A 196 1.78 15.66 10.91
N ASN A 197 1.32 14.46 11.26
CA ASN A 197 1.76 13.72 12.44
C ASN A 197 1.38 12.24 12.35
N ASN A 198 1.75 11.44 13.35
CA ASN A 198 1.39 10.02 13.44
C ASN A 198 -0.11 9.76 13.35
N ALA A 199 -0.93 10.56 14.02
CA ALA A 199 -2.37 10.33 14.04
C ALA A 199 -2.96 10.42 12.64
N GLU A 200 -2.48 11.36 11.84
CA GLU A 200 -2.92 11.55 10.47
C GLU A 200 -2.31 10.54 9.50
N ALA A 201 -0.99 10.27 9.60
CA ALA A 201 -0.28 9.35 8.70
C ALA A 201 -0.82 7.91 8.77
N TYR A 202 -1.21 7.44 9.95
CA TYR A 202 -1.77 6.10 10.15
C TYR A 202 -3.30 6.05 10.07
N ALA A 203 -3.98 7.19 9.92
CA ALA A 203 -5.44 7.21 9.83
C ALA A 203 -5.93 6.57 8.53
N PRO A 204 -6.87 5.61 8.59
CA PRO A 204 -7.54 5.12 7.40
C PRO A 204 -8.28 6.26 6.69
N ARG A 205 -8.27 6.27 5.35
CA ARG A 205 -9.15 7.11 4.54
C ARG A 205 -10.31 6.25 4.06
N VAL A 206 -11.53 6.76 4.12
CA VAL A 206 -12.74 5.98 3.82
C VAL A 206 -13.48 6.60 2.65
N LEU A 207 -13.74 5.78 1.63
CA LEU A 207 -14.66 6.08 0.54
C LEU A 207 -15.97 5.35 0.80
N VAL A 208 -17.09 6.03 0.65
CA VAL A 208 -18.41 5.42 0.71
C VAL A 208 -18.98 5.40 -0.70
N LEU A 209 -19.17 4.21 -1.24
CA LEU A 209 -19.70 4.02 -2.57
C LEU A 209 -21.22 4.30 -2.65
N ASP A 210 -21.76 4.51 -3.83
CA ASP A 210 -23.19 4.74 -4.06
C ASP A 210 -24.08 3.60 -3.55
N ASN A 211 -23.53 2.39 -3.51
CA ASN A 211 -24.18 1.21 -2.94
C ASN A 211 -24.04 1.10 -1.40
N GLU A 212 -23.56 2.14 -0.73
CA GLU A 212 -23.33 2.25 0.73
C GLU A 212 -22.20 1.35 1.28
N ILE A 213 -21.38 0.70 0.43
CA ILE A 213 -20.19 -0.01 0.84
C ILE A 213 -19.12 0.98 1.30
N ARG A 214 -18.54 0.72 2.46
CA ARG A 214 -17.47 1.53 3.07
C ARG A 214 -16.13 0.87 2.82
N VAL A 215 -15.32 1.48 1.96
CA VAL A 215 -13.97 1.01 1.64
C VAL A 215 -12.96 1.85 2.39
N ALA A 216 -12.18 1.24 3.28
CA ALA A 216 -11.13 1.89 4.04
C ALA A 216 -9.77 1.62 3.40
N PHE A 217 -8.99 2.67 3.21
CA PHE A 217 -7.64 2.62 2.66
C PHE A 217 -6.62 2.92 3.76
N VAL A 218 -5.68 2.01 3.96
CA VAL A 218 -4.52 2.17 4.83
C VAL A 218 -3.28 2.08 3.97
N SER A 219 -2.32 2.99 4.15
CA SER A 219 -1.07 2.93 3.42
C SER A 219 0.12 3.05 4.38
N ALA A 220 1.21 2.33 4.09
CA ALA A 220 2.44 2.36 4.88
C ALA A 220 3.66 2.02 4.01
N SER A 221 4.86 2.38 4.48
CA SER A 221 6.12 2.06 3.78
C SER A 221 7.08 1.29 4.69
N ALA A 222 7.69 0.24 4.15
CA ALA A 222 8.85 -0.43 4.74
C ALA A 222 10.19 0.15 4.24
N ILE A 223 10.14 1.07 3.26
CA ILE A 223 11.29 1.79 2.72
C ILE A 223 11.29 3.21 3.29
N ILE A 224 12.11 3.42 4.31
CA ILE A 224 12.06 4.64 5.14
C ILE A 224 13.41 5.36 5.08
N PRO A 225 13.56 6.43 4.27
CA PRO A 225 14.69 7.34 4.39
C PRO A 225 14.74 8.03 5.76
N GLY A 226 15.92 8.51 6.16
CA GLY A 226 16.09 9.17 7.45
C GLY A 226 15.14 10.37 7.63
N GLY A 227 14.38 10.40 8.73
CA GLY A 227 13.45 11.50 9.02
C GLY A 227 12.07 11.42 8.34
N PHE A 228 11.81 10.44 7.45
CA PHE A 228 10.52 10.32 6.75
C PHE A 228 9.39 9.75 7.61
N SER A 229 9.69 8.95 8.65
CA SER A 229 8.65 8.46 9.57
C SER A 229 7.92 9.61 10.25
N ALA A 230 6.60 9.60 10.25
CA ALA A 230 5.81 10.56 11.01
C ALA A 230 6.14 10.47 12.52
N GLY A 231 6.05 11.60 13.22
CA GLY A 231 6.20 11.71 14.66
C GLY A 231 4.92 12.19 15.35
N ALA A 232 4.96 12.40 16.66
CA ALA A 232 3.80 12.93 17.40
C ALA A 232 3.37 14.33 16.87
N GLU A 233 4.37 15.16 16.54
CA GLU A 233 4.18 16.54 16.03
C GLU A 233 5.07 16.79 14.79
N ARG A 234 5.47 15.74 14.09
CA ARG A 234 6.33 15.82 12.92
C ARG A 234 5.61 15.20 11.72
N PRO A 235 5.49 15.96 10.60
CA PRO A 235 5.00 15.45 9.34
C PRO A 235 5.82 14.24 8.85
N GLY A 236 5.17 13.33 8.16
CA GLY A 236 5.83 12.16 7.63
C GLY A 236 4.85 11.07 7.18
N ILE A 237 5.42 9.89 6.93
CA ILE A 237 4.69 8.71 6.45
C ILE A 237 4.46 7.67 7.54
N ALA A 238 3.47 6.81 7.32
CA ALA A 238 3.24 5.63 8.13
C ALA A 238 4.36 4.61 7.89
N ASP A 239 5.05 4.23 8.96
CA ASP A 239 6.27 3.43 8.96
C ASP A 239 5.94 1.95 9.23
N ALA A 240 6.12 1.11 8.22
CA ALA A 240 5.98 -0.35 8.30
C ALA A 240 7.33 -1.07 8.48
N LYS A 241 8.43 -0.33 8.68
CA LYS A 241 9.75 -0.89 8.98
C LYS A 241 10.01 -0.99 10.48
N TRP A 242 9.78 0.09 11.21
CA TRP A 242 10.09 0.20 12.63
C TRP A 242 8.85 0.25 13.52
N ALA A 243 7.66 0.47 12.92
CA ALA A 243 6.40 0.66 13.63
C ALA A 243 5.26 -0.26 13.11
N ILE A 244 5.58 -1.47 12.64
CA ILE A 244 4.60 -2.48 12.18
C ILE A 244 3.38 -2.59 13.11
N PRO A 245 3.51 -2.64 14.46
CA PRO A 245 2.34 -2.73 15.34
C PRO A 245 1.34 -1.59 15.17
N ARG A 246 1.78 -0.38 14.79
CA ARG A 246 0.88 0.76 14.51
C ARG A 246 0.13 0.56 13.20
N VAL A 247 0.80 0.07 12.16
CA VAL A 247 0.16 -0.27 10.88
C VAL A 247 -0.92 -1.32 11.10
N LEU A 248 -0.59 -2.40 11.82
CA LEU A 248 -1.56 -3.47 12.13
C LEU A 248 -2.72 -2.96 12.99
N ALA A 249 -2.48 -2.01 13.91
CA ALA A 249 -3.54 -1.38 14.68
C ALA A 249 -4.46 -0.52 13.80
N ALA A 250 -3.91 0.22 12.82
CA ALA A 250 -4.67 0.99 11.86
C ALA A 250 -5.54 0.08 10.97
N VAL A 251 -4.99 -1.04 10.48
CA VAL A 251 -5.74 -2.04 9.69
C VAL A 251 -6.87 -2.66 10.52
N ARG A 252 -6.61 -3.07 11.79
CA ARG A 252 -7.67 -3.58 12.68
C ARG A 252 -8.76 -2.54 12.97
N ALA A 253 -8.38 -1.29 13.18
CA ALA A 253 -9.34 -0.20 13.38
C ALA A 253 -10.19 0.03 12.11
N ALA A 254 -9.57 0.00 10.93
CA ALA A 254 -10.26 0.07 9.65
C ALA A 254 -11.26 -1.09 9.49
N ALA A 255 -10.85 -2.33 9.75
CA ALA A 255 -11.68 -3.53 9.64
C ALA A 255 -12.87 -3.54 10.61
N SER A 256 -12.73 -2.90 11.79
CA SER A 256 -13.82 -2.85 12.77
C SER A 256 -14.96 -1.89 12.41
N GLY A 257 -14.74 -0.96 11.47
CA GLY A 257 -15.70 0.11 11.16
C GLY A 257 -16.06 0.24 9.68
N ASN A 258 -15.54 -0.64 8.81
CA ASN A 258 -15.78 -0.56 7.38
C ASN A 258 -15.99 -1.96 6.78
N ASP A 259 -16.54 -2.01 5.57
CA ASP A 259 -16.90 -3.27 4.90
C ASP A 259 -15.71 -3.93 4.22
N VAL A 260 -14.80 -3.13 3.65
CA VAL A 260 -13.59 -3.59 2.95
C VAL A 260 -12.39 -2.76 3.41
N VAL A 261 -11.25 -3.43 3.61
CA VAL A 261 -9.96 -2.81 3.90
C VAL A 261 -8.96 -3.10 2.79
N VAL A 262 -8.51 -2.04 2.15
CA VAL A 262 -7.43 -2.04 1.15
C VAL A 262 -6.16 -1.51 1.81
N VAL A 263 -5.08 -2.29 1.75
CA VAL A 263 -3.77 -1.88 2.24
C VAL A 263 -2.86 -1.66 1.05
N SER A 264 -2.34 -0.43 0.89
CA SER A 264 -1.27 -0.13 -0.05
C SER A 264 0.06 -0.09 0.70
N ILE A 265 1.04 -0.88 0.28
CA ILE A 265 2.29 -1.06 0.98
C ILE A 265 3.51 -0.88 0.05
N HIS A 266 4.42 0.01 0.42
CA HIS A 266 5.65 0.29 -0.31
C HIS A 266 6.80 -0.48 0.33
N TRP A 267 7.28 -1.55 -0.31
CA TRP A 267 8.16 -2.58 0.27
C TRP A 267 9.02 -3.32 -0.76
N GLY A 268 9.83 -4.26 -0.28
CA GLY A 268 10.57 -5.18 -1.12
C GLY A 268 11.92 -4.65 -1.57
N VAL A 269 12.43 -5.19 -2.66
CA VAL A 269 13.74 -4.87 -3.24
C VAL A 269 13.56 -4.46 -4.69
N GLU A 270 14.15 -3.34 -5.10
CA GLU A 270 14.11 -2.88 -6.48
C GLU A 270 14.55 -3.95 -7.46
N ARG A 271 13.80 -4.10 -8.56
CA ARG A 271 14.00 -5.03 -9.66
C ARG A 271 13.94 -6.52 -9.31
N ALA A 272 13.62 -6.88 -8.07
CA ALA A 272 13.34 -8.26 -7.71
C ALA A 272 11.96 -8.66 -8.23
N THR A 273 11.88 -9.68 -9.08
CA THR A 273 10.62 -10.19 -9.65
C THR A 273 9.91 -11.18 -8.71
N CYS A 274 10.57 -11.59 -7.62
CA CYS A 274 9.98 -12.45 -6.60
C CYS A 274 9.86 -11.69 -5.28
N PRO A 275 8.75 -11.85 -4.53
CA PRO A 275 8.61 -11.25 -3.22
C PRO A 275 9.57 -11.89 -2.22
N SER A 276 10.20 -11.03 -1.41
CA SER A 276 11.06 -11.45 -0.30
C SER A 276 10.25 -12.12 0.82
N GLN A 277 10.93 -12.81 1.74
CA GLN A 277 10.29 -13.38 2.91
C GLN A 277 9.65 -12.29 3.79
N ASP A 278 10.31 -11.14 3.94
CA ASP A 278 9.77 -10.00 4.72
C ASP A 278 8.44 -9.49 4.13
N GLN A 279 8.31 -9.44 2.80
CA GLN A 279 7.03 -9.09 2.15
C GLN A 279 5.95 -10.13 2.47
N ARG A 280 6.26 -11.42 2.39
CA ARG A 280 5.32 -12.52 2.71
C ARG A 280 4.90 -12.50 4.18
N ASP A 281 5.84 -12.30 5.10
CA ASP A 281 5.58 -12.26 6.55
C ASP A 281 4.71 -11.05 6.93
N LEU A 282 4.97 -9.88 6.31
CA LEU A 282 4.15 -8.70 6.54
C LEU A 282 2.76 -8.84 5.91
N ALA A 283 2.66 -9.43 4.70
CA ALA A 283 1.37 -9.71 4.07
C ALA A 283 0.50 -10.59 4.97
N GLN A 284 1.05 -11.67 5.53
CA GLN A 284 0.34 -12.54 6.45
C GLN A 284 -0.18 -11.78 7.68
N GLN A 285 0.64 -10.91 8.29
CA GLN A 285 0.23 -10.09 9.43
C GLN A 285 -0.89 -9.09 9.08
N LEU A 286 -0.85 -8.52 7.86
CA LEU A 286 -1.88 -7.60 7.36
C LEU A 286 -3.22 -8.34 7.14
N ILE A 287 -3.19 -9.57 6.59
CA ILE A 287 -4.37 -10.45 6.44
C ILE A 287 -4.97 -10.73 7.82
N GLU A 288 -4.16 -11.15 8.79
CA GLU A 288 -4.59 -11.43 10.16
C GLU A 288 -5.15 -10.17 10.87
N ALA A 289 -4.71 -8.99 10.46
CA ALA A 289 -5.25 -7.72 10.93
C ALA A 289 -6.58 -7.33 10.27
N GLY A 290 -6.99 -7.99 9.17
CA GLY A 290 -8.27 -7.81 8.49
C GLY A 290 -8.19 -7.11 7.13
N ALA A 291 -7.05 -7.13 6.46
CA ALA A 291 -6.94 -6.66 5.07
C ALA A 291 -7.68 -7.60 4.11
N ASN A 292 -8.47 -7.05 3.17
CA ASN A 292 -9.15 -7.77 2.11
C ASN A 292 -8.37 -7.71 0.79
N LEU A 293 -7.56 -6.67 0.62
CA LEU A 293 -6.72 -6.44 -0.56
C LEU A 293 -5.40 -5.82 -0.11
N ILE A 294 -4.27 -6.36 -0.63
CA ILE A 294 -2.93 -5.82 -0.39
C ILE A 294 -2.30 -5.48 -1.74
N LEU A 295 -1.92 -4.21 -1.91
CA LEU A 295 -1.32 -3.66 -3.13
C LEU A 295 0.10 -3.22 -2.83
N GLY A 296 1.07 -3.90 -3.41
CA GLY A 296 2.50 -3.66 -3.21
C GLY A 296 3.11 -2.76 -4.27
N HIS A 297 4.12 -1.97 -3.84
CA HIS A 297 4.83 -0.97 -4.61
C HIS A 297 6.34 -0.96 -4.27
N HIS A 298 7.17 -0.23 -4.98
CA HIS A 298 8.61 -0.05 -4.81
C HIS A 298 9.53 -0.94 -5.68
N PRO A 299 9.27 -2.24 -5.91
CA PRO A 299 10.19 -3.02 -6.74
C PRO A 299 10.38 -2.49 -8.17
N HIS A 300 9.49 -1.60 -8.66
CA HIS A 300 9.48 -1.04 -10.02
C HIS A 300 9.45 -2.10 -11.12
N VAL A 301 9.07 -3.31 -10.75
CA VAL A 301 8.79 -4.46 -11.62
C VAL A 301 7.59 -5.20 -11.07
N LEU A 302 6.90 -5.93 -11.94
CA LEU A 302 5.82 -6.80 -11.50
C LEU A 302 6.34 -7.94 -10.62
N GLN A 303 5.56 -8.28 -9.59
CA GLN A 303 5.74 -9.49 -8.79
C GLN A 303 4.44 -10.31 -8.81
N PRO A 304 4.45 -11.58 -8.37
CA PRO A 304 3.27 -12.43 -8.34
C PRO A 304 2.07 -11.82 -7.64
N ILE A 305 0.87 -12.21 -8.11
CA ILE A 305 -0.41 -11.96 -7.45
C ILE A 305 -0.85 -13.29 -6.85
N GLU A 306 -1.05 -13.29 -5.54
CA GLU A 306 -1.46 -14.47 -4.79
C GLU A 306 -2.84 -14.24 -4.16
N THR A 307 -3.57 -15.34 -3.90
CA THR A 307 -4.82 -15.28 -3.13
C THR A 307 -4.68 -16.16 -1.90
N PHE A 308 -4.92 -15.57 -0.73
CA PHE A 308 -4.99 -16.30 0.53
C PHE A 308 -6.43 -16.19 1.08
N ASP A 309 -7.15 -17.30 1.16
CA ASP A 309 -8.60 -17.34 1.39
C ASP A 309 -9.34 -16.44 0.38
N ARG A 310 -9.79 -15.27 0.83
CA ARG A 310 -10.47 -14.26 0.00
C ARG A 310 -9.68 -12.96 -0.13
N THR A 311 -8.46 -12.90 0.40
CA THR A 311 -7.59 -11.73 0.27
C THR A 311 -6.74 -11.88 -0.98
N VAL A 312 -6.74 -10.87 -1.83
CA VAL A 312 -5.84 -10.77 -2.98
C VAL A 312 -4.60 -9.98 -2.55
N ILE A 313 -3.42 -10.48 -2.89
CA ILE A 313 -2.12 -9.89 -2.61
C ILE A 313 -1.40 -9.69 -3.94
N ALA A 314 -1.26 -8.45 -4.40
CA ALA A 314 -0.35 -8.10 -5.47
C ALA A 314 0.95 -7.62 -4.82
N TYR A 315 2.02 -8.41 -4.89
CA TYR A 315 3.28 -8.06 -4.22
C TYR A 315 3.98 -6.86 -4.83
N SER A 316 3.84 -6.63 -6.13
CA SER A 316 4.23 -5.39 -6.81
C SER A 316 3.48 -5.24 -8.13
N LEU A 317 2.94 -4.04 -8.37
CA LEU A 317 2.27 -3.67 -9.61
C LEU A 317 3.20 -2.97 -10.62
N GLY A 318 4.50 -2.84 -10.30
CA GLY A 318 5.49 -2.19 -11.16
C GLY A 318 5.26 -0.69 -11.35
N ASN A 319 5.85 -0.11 -12.39
CA ASN A 319 5.63 1.29 -12.77
C ASN A 319 4.35 1.41 -13.58
N PHE A 320 3.53 2.44 -13.33
CA PHE A 320 2.25 2.63 -14.03
C PHE A 320 2.24 3.88 -14.93
N ALA A 321 2.73 4.99 -14.40
CA ALA A 321 3.12 6.17 -15.18
C ALA A 321 4.51 6.58 -14.69
N TRP A 322 5.50 6.49 -15.57
CA TRP A 322 6.91 6.66 -15.17
C TRP A 322 7.72 7.10 -16.37
N HIS A 323 8.97 7.55 -16.15
CA HIS A 323 9.89 7.75 -17.25
C HIS A 323 9.90 6.51 -18.16
N PRO A 324 10.02 6.66 -19.49
CA PRO A 324 10.05 5.53 -20.42
C PRO A 324 11.04 4.46 -19.95
N ARG A 325 10.59 3.22 -19.87
CA ARG A 325 11.37 2.06 -19.43
C ARG A 325 11.21 0.91 -20.41
N TYR A 326 12.20 0.06 -20.44
CA TYR A 326 12.24 -1.12 -21.30
C TYR A 326 12.49 -2.38 -20.48
N GLY A 327 12.19 -3.55 -21.06
CA GLY A 327 12.33 -4.82 -20.36
C GLY A 327 11.34 -4.92 -19.18
N ILE A 328 11.76 -5.59 -18.12
CA ILE A 328 10.88 -5.88 -16.96
C ILE A 328 10.44 -4.63 -16.19
N THR A 329 11.21 -3.54 -16.23
CA THR A 329 10.83 -2.28 -15.57
C THR A 329 9.83 -1.46 -16.36
N GLY A 330 9.59 -1.83 -17.63
CA GLY A 330 8.55 -1.27 -18.47
C GLY A 330 7.33 -2.20 -18.60
N ASP A 331 7.34 -3.35 -17.95
CA ASP A 331 6.17 -4.23 -17.85
C ASP A 331 5.31 -3.80 -16.67
N THR A 332 4.01 -3.65 -16.89
CA THR A 332 3.04 -3.14 -15.91
C THR A 332 1.65 -3.71 -16.19
N GLY A 333 0.64 -3.23 -15.50
CA GLY A 333 -0.73 -3.57 -15.79
C GLY A 333 -1.72 -2.91 -14.85
N VAL A 334 -2.99 -3.17 -15.13
CA VAL A 334 -4.11 -2.80 -14.27
C VAL A 334 -4.63 -4.08 -13.62
N LEU A 335 -4.68 -4.09 -12.30
CA LEU A 335 -5.32 -5.15 -11.53
C LEU A 335 -6.76 -4.75 -11.26
N GLU A 336 -7.70 -5.49 -11.84
CA GLU A 336 -9.14 -5.33 -11.62
C GLU A 336 -9.61 -6.35 -10.60
N ILE A 337 -10.25 -5.88 -9.52
CA ILE A 337 -10.81 -6.71 -8.46
C ILE A 337 -12.33 -6.59 -8.48
N PHE A 338 -13.00 -7.73 -8.49
CA PHE A 338 -14.45 -7.85 -8.48
C PHE A 338 -14.95 -8.13 -7.06
N PHE A 339 -15.92 -7.35 -6.63
CA PHE A 339 -16.53 -7.48 -5.32
C PHE A 339 -18.04 -7.76 -5.44
N ASP A 340 -18.58 -8.50 -4.49
CA ASP A 340 -20.02 -8.58 -4.20
C ASP A 340 -20.26 -8.16 -2.74
N GLY A 341 -20.66 -6.90 -2.54
CA GLY A 341 -20.66 -6.29 -1.22
C GLY A 341 -19.24 -6.21 -0.64
N PRO A 342 -18.98 -6.76 0.56
CA PRO A 342 -17.64 -6.77 1.16
C PRO A 342 -16.75 -7.93 0.69
N ILE A 343 -17.24 -8.77 -0.19
CA ILE A 343 -16.60 -10.03 -0.55
C ILE A 343 -15.83 -9.89 -1.85
N VAL A 344 -14.56 -10.23 -1.85
CA VAL A 344 -13.76 -10.39 -3.07
C VAL A 344 -14.23 -11.66 -3.78
N GLU A 345 -14.78 -11.52 -4.99
CA GLU A 345 -15.23 -12.62 -5.84
C GLU A 345 -14.12 -13.14 -6.75
N GLY A 346 -13.15 -12.28 -7.08
CA GLY A 346 -12.02 -12.60 -7.94
C GLY A 346 -11.29 -11.38 -8.42
N TYR A 347 -10.30 -11.61 -9.27
CA TYR A 347 -9.56 -10.53 -9.95
C TYR A 347 -9.23 -10.89 -11.38
N GLN A 348 -8.90 -9.88 -12.17
CA GLN A 348 -8.29 -10.00 -13.49
C GLN A 348 -7.11 -9.05 -13.59
N PHE A 349 -5.98 -9.54 -14.10
CA PHE A 349 -4.84 -8.68 -14.41
C PHE A 349 -4.85 -8.38 -15.91
N HIS A 350 -4.79 -7.08 -16.25
CA HIS A 350 -4.75 -6.59 -17.62
C HIS A 350 -3.31 -6.15 -17.92
N PRO A 351 -2.53 -6.91 -18.73
CA PRO A 351 -1.17 -6.57 -19.07
C PRO A 351 -1.04 -5.25 -19.81
N HIS A 352 -0.10 -4.43 -19.39
CA HIS A 352 0.29 -3.18 -20.04
C HIS A 352 1.82 -3.09 -20.12
N ILE A 353 2.27 -2.14 -20.92
CA ILE A 353 3.68 -1.76 -20.98
C ILE A 353 3.78 -0.24 -20.89
N LEU A 354 4.85 0.28 -20.34
CA LEU A 354 5.15 1.69 -20.49
C LEU A 354 5.51 1.99 -21.96
N ASP A 355 4.84 2.94 -22.56
CA ASP A 355 5.16 3.42 -23.88
C ASP A 355 6.35 4.40 -23.87
N TYR A 356 6.68 4.95 -25.02
CA TYR A 356 7.80 5.89 -25.16
C TYR A 356 7.56 7.26 -24.51
N LEU A 357 6.33 7.52 -24.05
CA LEU A 357 5.93 8.70 -23.30
C LEU A 357 5.75 8.43 -21.80
N GLY A 358 6.03 7.19 -21.36
CA GLY A 358 5.93 6.81 -19.95
C GLY A 358 4.54 6.40 -19.49
N GLY A 359 3.53 6.43 -20.36
CA GLY A 359 2.17 6.02 -20.03
C GLY A 359 1.92 4.53 -20.22
N ALA A 360 1.04 3.95 -19.39
CA ALA A 360 0.63 2.56 -19.53
C ALA A 360 -0.18 2.33 -20.80
N MET A 361 0.26 1.39 -21.62
CA MET A 361 -0.36 0.98 -22.88
C MET A 361 -0.74 -0.49 -22.85
N PRO A 362 -2.01 -0.87 -23.16
CA PRO A 362 -2.44 -2.27 -23.10
C PRO A 362 -1.67 -3.15 -24.09
N VAL A 363 -1.45 -4.40 -23.69
CA VAL A 363 -0.84 -5.47 -24.49
C VAL A 363 -1.75 -6.67 -24.45
N ASP A 364 -2.21 -7.14 -25.62
CA ASP A 364 -3.22 -8.19 -25.72
C ASP A 364 -2.63 -9.56 -26.10
N SER A 365 -1.39 -9.61 -26.59
CA SER A 365 -0.73 -10.86 -27.03
C SER A 365 0.77 -10.70 -27.29
N GLY A 366 1.47 -11.82 -27.46
CA GLY A 366 2.88 -11.92 -27.83
C GLY A 366 3.81 -12.05 -26.64
N ASP A 367 5.11 -12.14 -26.89
CA ASP A 367 6.15 -12.49 -25.89
C ASP A 367 6.11 -11.62 -24.62
N ARG A 368 5.77 -10.34 -24.76
CA ARG A 368 5.65 -9.44 -23.59
C ARG A 368 4.42 -9.73 -22.76
N TYR A 369 3.28 -9.97 -23.43
CA TYR A 369 2.05 -10.39 -22.76
C TYR A 369 2.30 -11.70 -21.96
N ASP A 370 2.86 -12.71 -22.61
CA ASP A 370 3.14 -14.02 -21.99
C ASP A 370 4.08 -13.87 -20.80
N ARG A 371 5.16 -13.09 -20.94
CA ARG A 371 6.08 -12.79 -19.82
C ARG A 371 5.40 -12.10 -18.64
N ILE A 372 4.54 -11.10 -18.90
CA ILE A 372 3.81 -10.38 -17.85
C ILE A 372 2.89 -11.36 -17.12
N ILE A 373 2.14 -12.18 -17.86
CA ILE A 373 1.26 -13.18 -17.25
C ILE A 373 2.05 -14.20 -16.44
N ASP A 374 3.18 -14.69 -16.95
CA ASP A 374 4.05 -15.63 -16.23
C ASP A 374 4.54 -15.05 -14.90
N ILE A 375 4.95 -13.76 -14.89
CA ILE A 375 5.40 -13.10 -13.65
C ILE A 375 4.25 -12.99 -12.65
N VAL A 376 3.08 -12.49 -13.05
CA VAL A 376 1.96 -12.26 -12.13
C VAL A 376 1.32 -13.55 -11.64
N GLU A 377 1.42 -14.64 -12.41
CA GLU A 377 1.00 -15.98 -12.00
C GLU A 377 2.10 -16.76 -11.25
N GLY A 378 3.30 -16.18 -11.08
CA GLY A 378 4.41 -16.80 -10.36
C GLY A 378 5.04 -18.00 -11.10
N ARG A 379 5.06 -17.96 -12.44
CA ARG A 379 5.61 -19.03 -13.31
C ARG A 379 6.99 -18.70 -13.84
#